data_d2841c2723c6a91a021a05b9f5d55612
#
_entry.id   d2841c2723c6a91a021a05b9f5d55612
#
_cell.length_a   1.000
_cell.length_b   1.000
_cell.length_c   1.000
_cell.angle_alpha   90.00
_cell.angle_beta   90.00
_cell.angle_gamma   90.00
#
_symmetry.space_group_name_H-M   'P 1'
#
loop_
_entity.id
_entity.type
_entity.pdbx_description
1 polymer ?
#
loop_
_entity_poly.entity_id
_entity_poly.type
_entity_poly.pdbx_seq_one_letter_code
_entity_poly.pdbx_strand_id
1 'polypeptide(L)'
;MFEGLKVLLVEDDPTVREGSEQALQLAGLDVLAFHSAELAYKLLRPDFPGIVVSDVRLPGMSGLELLQAVKTLDANLPVILVTGHGDITMAVHAMRTGAYDFIEKPYSSEQLVDVILRALETRRLMLEVHSLRRQLEDGGGIEARLLGNSVAMRDIRRLILDVADEPADVLIYGDTGTGKEMVARCLHDFSHRRKHNFVAVNCGAIPESIFESEVFGHEPGAFTGAAKRQTGKIEHADHGSFFLDEIESLPLALQVKLLRVLQERYIERLGSNLPTPVDVRIIAAAKLDLEELSQQQKFRSDLYYRLNLIVLHLPPLRDRREDIPMLFEHFVLAAAARYNRAAPVVSSAQMRNLMAHNWPGNVRELRNIADRFVLGIANGASSLLAGTLASPLSLAEQVNGFERALIEQELRAYAGNVSEVSAVLGLPKQTLYHKMQKYNLVAEEFR
;
A
#
# COMPACT_ATOMS: atom_id res chain seq x y z
N MET A 1 21.96 9.14 -21.08
CA MET A 1 21.36 10.26 -20.34
C MET A 1 19.83 10.32 -20.52
N PHE A 2 19.31 9.90 -21.71
CA PHE A 2 17.87 9.91 -22.04
C PHE A 2 17.32 8.50 -22.30
N GLU A 3 17.81 7.48 -21.59
CA GLU A 3 17.30 6.10 -21.70
C GLU A 3 15.79 6.06 -21.45
N GLY A 4 15.06 5.46 -22.40
CA GLY A 4 13.61 5.32 -22.35
C GLY A 4 12.80 6.49 -22.92
N LEU A 5 13.43 7.63 -23.28
CA LEU A 5 12.75 8.73 -23.97
C LEU A 5 12.91 8.61 -25.49
N LYS A 6 11.83 8.92 -26.22
CA LYS A 6 11.76 8.78 -27.69
C LYS A 6 11.53 10.11 -28.38
N VAL A 7 12.07 10.21 -29.60
CA VAL A 7 11.80 11.33 -30.51
C VAL A 7 10.88 10.84 -31.63
N LEU A 8 9.64 11.33 -31.69
CA LEU A 8 8.77 11.11 -32.84
C LEU A 8 9.11 12.16 -33.91
N LEU A 9 9.73 11.74 -34.99
CA LEU A 9 10.07 12.59 -36.15
C LEU A 9 9.02 12.41 -37.26
N VAL A 10 8.39 13.49 -37.71
CA VAL A 10 7.37 13.48 -38.76
C VAL A 10 7.82 14.40 -39.91
N GLU A 11 8.15 13.79 -41.05
CA GLU A 11 8.66 14.45 -42.22
C GLU A 11 8.22 13.66 -43.47
N ASP A 12 7.61 14.29 -44.46
CA ASP A 12 7.11 13.60 -45.64
C ASP A 12 8.23 13.34 -46.66
N ASP A 13 9.20 14.25 -46.80
CA ASP A 13 10.35 14.04 -47.68
C ASP A 13 11.26 12.91 -47.15
N PRO A 14 11.42 11.80 -47.90
CA PRO A 14 12.22 10.66 -47.44
C PRO A 14 13.69 11.03 -47.21
N THR A 15 14.28 11.92 -48.03
CA THR A 15 15.70 12.29 -47.93
C THR A 15 15.95 13.12 -46.65
N VAL A 16 15.06 14.06 -46.36
CA VAL A 16 15.14 14.91 -45.15
C VAL A 16 14.88 14.07 -43.92
N ARG A 17 13.90 13.16 -43.98
CA ARG A 17 13.55 12.26 -42.88
C ARG A 17 14.71 11.34 -42.50
N GLU A 18 15.27 10.61 -43.49
CA GLU A 18 16.40 9.71 -43.29
C GLU A 18 17.64 10.45 -42.77
N GLY A 19 17.97 11.63 -43.35
CA GLY A 19 19.09 12.44 -42.87
C GLY A 19 18.94 12.94 -41.46
N SER A 20 17.74 13.39 -41.08
CA SER A 20 17.43 13.83 -39.71
C SER A 20 17.42 12.66 -38.72
N GLU A 21 16.81 11.52 -39.08
CA GLU A 21 16.83 10.32 -38.28
C GLU A 21 18.24 9.83 -37.99
N GLN A 22 19.12 9.76 -39.03
CA GLN A 22 20.50 9.35 -38.88
C GLN A 22 21.29 10.31 -37.96
N ALA A 23 21.09 11.63 -38.12
CA ALA A 23 21.75 12.63 -37.29
C ALA A 23 21.36 12.47 -35.79
N LEU A 24 20.10 12.21 -35.51
CA LEU A 24 19.60 12.01 -34.15
C LEU A 24 20.06 10.68 -33.55
N GLN A 25 20.11 9.61 -34.35
CA GLN A 25 20.63 8.30 -33.90
C GLN A 25 22.14 8.38 -33.61
N LEU A 26 22.93 9.12 -34.41
CA LEU A 26 24.34 9.37 -34.13
C LEU A 26 24.55 10.17 -32.82
N ALA A 27 23.60 11.02 -32.46
CA ALA A 27 23.58 11.69 -31.15
C ALA A 27 23.13 10.79 -29.99
N GLY A 28 22.84 9.50 -30.24
CA GLY A 28 22.46 8.53 -29.22
C GLY A 28 20.99 8.60 -28.80
N LEU A 29 20.11 9.15 -29.64
CA LEU A 29 18.67 9.29 -29.36
C LEU A 29 17.88 8.14 -30.00
N ASP A 30 16.81 7.70 -29.31
CA ASP A 30 15.84 6.71 -29.81
C ASP A 30 14.79 7.44 -30.68
N VAL A 31 14.79 7.18 -31.98
CA VAL A 31 13.98 7.91 -32.96
C VAL A 31 12.95 6.98 -33.59
N LEU A 32 11.73 7.46 -33.69
CA LEU A 32 10.64 6.84 -34.42
C LEU A 32 10.22 7.79 -35.54
N ALA A 33 10.60 7.48 -36.79
CA ALA A 33 10.38 8.34 -37.96
C ALA A 33 9.09 7.93 -38.71
N PHE A 34 8.27 8.93 -39.06
CA PHE A 34 7.00 8.78 -39.76
C PHE A 34 6.92 9.73 -40.97
N HIS A 35 6.24 9.29 -42.00
CA HIS A 35 6.00 10.10 -43.20
C HIS A 35 4.67 10.88 -43.12
N SER A 36 3.85 10.68 -42.08
CA SER A 36 2.58 11.39 -41.91
C SER A 36 2.26 11.61 -40.44
N ALA A 37 1.54 12.71 -40.16
CA ALA A 37 1.13 13.08 -38.82
C ALA A 37 0.12 12.09 -38.19
N GLU A 38 -0.76 11.51 -39.01
CA GLU A 38 -1.77 10.55 -38.57
C GLU A 38 -1.17 9.26 -38.01
N LEU A 39 -0.06 8.80 -38.61
CA LEU A 39 0.66 7.62 -38.12
C LEU A 39 1.36 7.88 -36.79
N ALA A 40 2.00 9.03 -36.67
CA ALA A 40 2.66 9.45 -35.43
C ALA A 40 1.64 9.64 -34.29
N TYR A 41 0.49 10.27 -34.58
CA TYR A 41 -0.55 10.53 -33.60
C TYR A 41 -1.15 9.25 -33.01
N LYS A 42 -1.26 8.16 -33.78
CA LYS A 42 -1.78 6.86 -33.27
C LYS A 42 -0.93 6.24 -32.14
N LEU A 43 0.35 6.60 -32.05
CA LEU A 43 1.25 6.13 -31.01
C LEU A 43 1.26 7.00 -29.75
N LEU A 44 0.71 8.21 -29.85
CA LEU A 44 0.67 9.15 -28.74
C LEU A 44 -0.39 8.75 -27.73
N ARG A 45 -0.01 8.84 -26.46
CA ARG A 45 -0.88 8.63 -25.28
C ARG A 45 -0.60 9.72 -24.26
N PRO A 46 -1.51 10.00 -23.34
CA PRO A 46 -1.16 10.81 -22.17
C PRO A 46 0.11 10.27 -21.50
N ASP A 47 1.01 11.15 -21.10
CA ASP A 47 2.32 10.82 -20.51
C ASP A 47 3.29 10.07 -21.46
N PHE A 48 3.16 10.24 -22.78
CA PHE A 48 4.11 9.66 -23.75
C PHE A 48 5.56 10.02 -23.36
N PRO A 49 6.46 9.01 -23.21
CA PRO A 49 7.84 9.23 -22.79
C PRO A 49 8.68 9.73 -23.98
N GLY A 50 8.56 11.00 -24.32
CA GLY A 50 9.29 11.57 -25.48
C GLY A 50 8.79 12.93 -25.90
N ILE A 51 9.19 13.33 -27.13
CA ILE A 51 8.82 14.58 -27.77
C ILE A 51 8.38 14.34 -29.21
N VAL A 52 7.73 15.33 -29.81
CA VAL A 52 7.34 15.31 -31.23
C VAL A 52 8.13 16.39 -31.99
N VAL A 53 8.72 16.02 -33.13
CA VAL A 53 9.34 16.93 -34.11
C VAL A 53 8.59 16.75 -35.42
N SER A 54 8.00 17.79 -35.95
CA SER A 54 7.13 17.68 -37.13
C SER A 54 7.41 18.80 -38.16
N ASP A 55 7.46 18.44 -39.40
CA ASP A 55 7.31 19.47 -40.46
C ASP A 55 5.91 20.11 -40.33
N VAL A 56 5.84 21.39 -40.62
CA VAL A 56 4.58 22.15 -40.68
C VAL A 56 3.74 21.74 -41.87
N ARG A 57 4.40 21.51 -43.03
CA ARG A 57 3.75 21.16 -44.30
C ARG A 57 3.80 19.67 -44.53
N LEU A 58 2.77 18.97 -44.11
CA LEU A 58 2.62 17.52 -44.32
C LEU A 58 1.36 17.24 -45.19
N PRO A 59 1.38 16.19 -46.00
CA PRO A 59 0.18 15.75 -46.70
C PRO A 59 -0.87 15.20 -45.69
N GLY A 60 -2.13 15.60 -45.83
CA GLY A 60 -3.19 15.25 -44.89
C GLY A 60 -3.21 16.18 -43.70
N MET A 61 -2.98 15.64 -42.49
CA MET A 61 -2.90 16.42 -41.25
C MET A 61 -1.60 17.26 -41.25
N SER A 62 -1.70 18.57 -41.17
CA SER A 62 -0.55 19.48 -41.08
C SER A 62 0.12 19.39 -39.70
N GLY A 63 1.40 19.82 -39.60
CA GLY A 63 2.10 19.88 -38.33
C GLY A 63 1.45 20.81 -37.29
N LEU A 64 0.72 21.85 -37.73
CA LEU A 64 -0.06 22.72 -36.81
C LEU A 64 -1.31 22.01 -36.25
N GLU A 65 -2.01 21.24 -37.08
CA GLU A 65 -3.13 20.43 -36.62
C GLU A 65 -2.67 19.31 -35.67
N LEU A 66 -1.51 18.69 -35.99
CA LEU A 66 -0.87 17.71 -35.08
C LEU A 66 -0.52 18.38 -33.74
N LEU A 67 0.07 19.57 -33.73
CA LEU A 67 0.36 20.34 -32.51
C LEU A 67 -0.89 20.53 -31.66
N GLN A 68 -2.01 20.98 -32.28
CA GLN A 68 -3.29 21.15 -31.55
C GLN A 68 -3.82 19.85 -30.96
N ALA A 69 -3.78 18.76 -31.74
CA ALA A 69 -4.21 17.44 -31.29
C ALA A 69 -3.34 16.92 -30.14
N VAL A 70 -2.01 17.09 -30.22
CA VAL A 70 -1.07 16.73 -29.15
C VAL A 70 -1.33 17.53 -27.89
N LYS A 71 -1.53 18.85 -28.00
CA LYS A 71 -1.80 19.70 -26.83
C LYS A 71 -3.15 19.44 -26.16
N THR A 72 -4.10 18.93 -26.92
CA THR A 72 -5.39 18.46 -26.36
C THR A 72 -5.22 17.14 -25.61
N LEU A 73 -4.34 16.26 -26.10
CA LEU A 73 -4.04 14.96 -25.47
C LEU A 73 -3.15 15.10 -24.22
N ASP A 74 -2.07 15.87 -24.34
CA ASP A 74 -1.10 16.16 -23.27
C ASP A 74 -0.53 17.57 -23.47
N ALA A 75 -1.01 18.54 -22.70
CA ALA A 75 -0.58 19.93 -22.77
C ALA A 75 0.93 20.11 -22.52
N ASN A 76 1.55 19.17 -21.79
CA ASN A 76 2.96 19.21 -21.41
C ASN A 76 3.89 18.44 -22.37
N LEU A 77 3.37 17.79 -23.42
CA LEU A 77 4.18 17.10 -24.41
C LEU A 77 4.88 18.11 -25.31
N PRO A 78 6.23 18.19 -25.34
CA PRO A 78 6.94 19.13 -26.21
C PRO A 78 6.74 18.77 -27.68
N VAL A 79 6.39 19.78 -28.49
CA VAL A 79 6.28 19.69 -29.95
C VAL A 79 7.16 20.74 -30.56
N ILE A 80 8.11 20.33 -31.39
CA ILE A 80 9.00 21.18 -32.17
C ILE A 80 8.50 21.17 -33.59
N LEU A 81 8.27 22.35 -34.17
CA LEU A 81 7.86 22.49 -35.56
C LEU A 81 9.04 22.91 -36.47
N VAL A 82 9.12 22.27 -37.61
CA VAL A 82 10.13 22.55 -38.64
C VAL A 82 9.45 23.09 -39.89
N THR A 83 9.99 24.12 -40.52
CA THR A 83 9.40 24.71 -41.74
C THR A 83 10.43 25.18 -42.75
N GLY A 84 10.10 25.08 -44.03
CA GLY A 84 10.93 25.56 -45.13
C GLY A 84 10.65 27.00 -45.56
N HIS A 85 9.68 27.69 -44.98
CA HIS A 85 9.35 29.09 -45.28
C HIS A 85 9.19 29.87 -43.99
N GLY A 86 10.08 30.83 -43.76
CA GLY A 86 10.10 31.71 -42.58
C GLY A 86 8.96 32.74 -42.58
N ASP A 87 7.72 32.27 -42.49
CA ASP A 87 6.60 33.14 -42.18
C ASP A 87 6.56 33.38 -40.66
N ILE A 88 7.05 34.58 -40.27
CA ILE A 88 7.05 35.02 -38.85
C ILE A 88 5.65 34.90 -38.23
N THR A 89 4.60 35.14 -39.02
CA THR A 89 3.21 35.03 -38.55
C THR A 89 2.88 33.59 -38.18
N MET A 90 3.35 32.61 -38.94
CA MET A 90 3.15 31.17 -38.67
C MET A 90 3.94 30.74 -37.44
N ALA A 91 5.19 31.17 -37.28
CA ALA A 91 6.00 30.87 -36.10
C ALA A 91 5.36 31.42 -34.81
N VAL A 92 4.90 32.69 -34.86
CA VAL A 92 4.18 33.31 -33.73
C VAL A 92 2.89 32.58 -33.42
N HIS A 93 2.15 32.13 -34.45
CA HIS A 93 0.94 31.33 -34.25
C HIS A 93 1.23 29.96 -33.59
N ALA A 94 2.26 29.25 -34.08
CA ALA A 94 2.71 28.00 -33.52
C ALA A 94 3.10 28.11 -32.01
N MET A 95 3.87 29.13 -31.67
CA MET A 95 4.28 29.40 -30.28
C MET A 95 3.08 29.75 -29.39
N ARG A 96 2.12 30.53 -29.91
CA ARG A 96 0.87 30.81 -29.16
C ARG A 96 -0.03 29.58 -28.95
N THR A 97 0.03 28.63 -29.89
CA THR A 97 -0.68 27.34 -29.81
C THR A 97 0.01 26.37 -28.84
N GLY A 98 1.23 26.70 -28.37
CA GLY A 98 1.97 25.93 -27.39
C GLY A 98 3.09 25.06 -27.96
N ALA A 99 3.61 25.36 -29.15
CA ALA A 99 4.83 24.71 -29.61
C ALA A 99 5.97 24.96 -28.62
N TYR A 100 6.85 23.98 -28.46
CA TYR A 100 8.02 24.09 -27.60
C TYR A 100 9.09 24.96 -28.26
N ASP A 101 9.30 24.74 -29.56
CA ASP A 101 10.25 25.53 -30.39
C ASP A 101 9.85 25.44 -31.87
N PHE A 102 10.49 26.26 -32.67
CA PHE A 102 10.26 26.38 -34.10
C PHE A 102 11.61 26.50 -34.82
N ILE A 103 11.87 25.64 -35.81
CA ILE A 103 13.13 25.57 -36.53
C ILE A 103 12.90 25.87 -38.03
N GLU A 104 13.66 26.81 -38.60
CA GLU A 104 13.58 27.16 -40.02
C GLU A 104 14.59 26.33 -40.84
N LYS A 105 14.14 25.74 -41.96
CA LYS A 105 14.99 25.07 -42.98
C LYS A 105 15.65 26.14 -43.87
N PRO A 106 16.95 26.02 -44.20
CA PRO A 106 17.86 24.94 -43.84
C PRO A 106 18.47 25.11 -42.45
N TYR A 107 18.52 24.03 -41.67
CA TYR A 107 19.13 23.97 -40.35
C TYR A 107 20.34 23.01 -40.34
N SER A 108 21.26 23.21 -39.42
CA SER A 108 22.33 22.24 -39.17
C SER A 108 21.86 21.10 -38.28
N SER A 109 22.46 19.91 -38.48
CA SER A 109 22.18 18.76 -37.58
C SER A 109 22.45 19.08 -36.10
N GLU A 110 23.49 19.89 -35.82
CA GLU A 110 23.83 20.33 -34.48
C GLU A 110 22.70 21.18 -33.85
N GLN A 111 22.13 22.11 -34.61
CA GLN A 111 21.02 22.95 -34.17
C GLN A 111 19.77 22.12 -33.86
N LEU A 112 19.42 21.13 -34.71
CA LEU A 112 18.29 20.24 -34.49
C LEU A 112 18.49 19.40 -33.21
N VAL A 113 19.67 18.82 -33.08
CA VAL A 113 20.02 18.01 -31.90
C VAL A 113 19.95 18.83 -30.60
N ASP A 114 20.48 20.06 -30.58
CA ASP A 114 20.52 20.93 -29.40
C ASP A 114 19.09 21.29 -28.93
N VAL A 115 18.18 21.64 -29.84
CA VAL A 115 16.79 21.93 -29.50
C VAL A 115 16.09 20.69 -28.98
N ILE A 116 16.31 19.54 -29.60
CA ILE A 116 15.72 18.26 -29.18
C ILE A 116 16.21 17.86 -27.77
N LEU A 117 17.50 17.98 -27.48
CA LEU A 117 18.06 17.65 -26.15
C LEU A 117 17.43 18.52 -25.06
N ARG A 118 17.24 19.82 -25.30
CA ARG A 118 16.57 20.71 -24.35
C ARG A 118 15.09 20.34 -24.14
N ALA A 119 14.39 19.95 -25.19
CA ALA A 119 13.00 19.50 -25.13
C ALA A 119 12.86 18.17 -24.37
N LEU A 120 13.77 17.22 -24.62
CA LEU A 120 13.83 15.95 -23.90
C LEU A 120 14.11 16.14 -22.40
N GLU A 121 15.03 17.03 -22.04
CA GLU A 121 15.32 17.35 -20.63
C GLU A 121 14.09 17.96 -19.96
N THR A 122 13.41 18.90 -20.63
CA THR A 122 12.15 19.47 -20.13
C THR A 122 11.09 18.38 -19.93
N ARG A 123 10.95 17.46 -20.89
CA ARG A 123 9.99 16.35 -20.79
C ARG A 123 10.33 15.40 -19.66
N ARG A 124 11.59 15.04 -19.50
CA ARG A 124 12.09 14.21 -18.40
C ARG A 124 11.70 14.78 -17.05
N LEU A 125 11.99 16.07 -16.83
CA LEU A 125 11.64 16.75 -15.58
C LEU A 125 10.12 16.81 -15.36
N MET A 126 9.34 17.05 -16.40
CA MET A 126 7.88 17.05 -16.31
C MET A 126 7.32 15.68 -15.94
N LEU A 127 7.82 14.60 -16.54
CA LEU A 127 7.41 13.23 -16.21
C LEU A 127 7.81 12.87 -14.77
N GLU A 128 9.00 13.28 -14.33
CA GLU A 128 9.46 13.10 -12.96
C GLU A 128 8.57 13.85 -11.95
N VAL A 129 8.26 15.11 -12.21
CA VAL A 129 7.32 15.90 -11.39
C VAL A 129 5.91 15.28 -11.38
N HIS A 130 5.43 14.77 -12.53
CA HIS A 130 4.14 14.06 -12.62
C HIS A 130 4.15 12.75 -11.80
N SER A 131 5.24 11.98 -11.88
CA SER A 131 5.39 10.77 -11.09
C SER A 131 5.44 11.06 -9.59
N LEU A 132 6.19 12.09 -9.18
CA LEU A 132 6.26 12.53 -7.79
C LEU A 132 4.91 13.11 -7.29
N ARG A 133 4.20 13.85 -8.13
CA ARG A 133 2.84 14.34 -7.79
C ARG A 133 1.85 13.19 -7.66
N ARG A 134 1.86 12.21 -8.59
CA ARG A 134 1.04 10.99 -8.44
C ARG A 134 1.39 10.23 -7.17
N GLN A 135 2.68 10.09 -6.84
CA GLN A 135 3.11 9.50 -5.57
C GLN A 135 2.62 10.28 -4.35
N LEU A 136 2.52 11.60 -4.45
CA LEU A 136 1.97 12.46 -3.39
C LEU A 136 0.43 12.47 -3.37
N GLU A 137 -0.22 12.45 -4.51
CA GLU A 137 -1.69 12.42 -4.66
C GLU A 137 -2.29 11.06 -4.36
N ASP A 138 -1.60 9.97 -4.71
CA ASP A 138 -1.96 8.59 -4.32
C ASP A 138 -1.52 8.25 -2.87
N GLY A 139 -0.99 9.23 -2.13
CA GLY A 139 -0.59 9.05 -0.73
C GLY A 139 0.63 8.15 -0.55
N GLY A 140 1.55 8.09 -1.54
CA GLY A 140 2.64 7.11 -1.59
C GLY A 140 2.11 5.72 -1.91
N GLY A 141 2.90 4.88 -2.59
CA GLY A 141 2.52 3.50 -2.90
C GLY A 141 2.08 2.70 -1.67
N ILE A 142 1.74 1.44 -1.84
CA ILE A 142 1.31 0.56 -0.75
C ILE A 142 2.30 0.55 0.43
N GLU A 143 3.59 0.82 0.17
CA GLU A 143 4.67 0.92 1.16
C GLU A 143 4.46 2.06 2.15
N ALA A 144 3.90 3.19 1.71
CA ALA A 144 3.64 4.33 2.58
C ALA A 144 2.41 4.12 3.47
N ARG A 145 1.46 3.29 3.03
CA ARG A 145 0.25 2.97 3.80
C ARG A 145 0.43 1.76 4.70
N LEU A 146 1.06 0.70 4.20
CA LEU A 146 1.33 -0.53 4.94
C LEU A 146 2.83 -0.64 5.22
N LEU A 147 3.24 0.04 6.29
CA LEU A 147 4.64 0.14 6.70
C LEU A 147 5.21 -1.20 7.17
N GLY A 148 6.50 -1.42 6.89
CA GLY A 148 7.26 -2.60 7.30
C GLY A 148 8.25 -3.02 6.21
N ASN A 149 9.48 -3.37 6.61
CA ASN A 149 10.55 -3.82 5.72
C ASN A 149 10.83 -5.32 5.84
N SER A 150 10.15 -6.00 6.78
CA SER A 150 10.24 -7.44 6.95
C SER A 150 9.81 -8.20 5.68
N VAL A 151 10.36 -9.39 5.49
CA VAL A 151 10.02 -10.28 4.37
C VAL A 151 8.51 -10.52 4.33
N ALA A 152 7.92 -10.84 5.48
CA ALA A 152 6.50 -11.08 5.61
C ALA A 152 5.64 -9.88 5.14
N MET A 153 6.03 -8.64 5.51
CA MET A 153 5.29 -7.46 5.08
C MET A 153 5.45 -7.15 3.60
N ARG A 154 6.61 -7.46 3.01
CA ARG A 154 6.81 -7.34 1.55
C ARG A 154 5.94 -8.34 0.79
N ASP A 155 5.87 -9.58 1.26
CA ASP A 155 5.04 -10.62 0.64
C ASP A 155 3.55 -10.30 0.75
N ILE A 156 3.10 -9.78 1.91
CA ILE A 156 1.72 -9.31 2.09
C ILE A 156 1.39 -8.17 1.13
N ARG A 157 2.26 -7.16 0.97
CA ARG A 157 2.03 -6.07 0.02
C ARG A 157 1.94 -6.56 -1.41
N ARG A 158 2.82 -7.49 -1.82
CA ARG A 158 2.77 -8.11 -3.15
C ARG A 158 1.44 -8.83 -3.34
N LEU A 159 1.05 -9.69 -2.39
CA LEU A 159 -0.21 -10.43 -2.48
C LEU A 159 -1.43 -9.50 -2.51
N ILE A 160 -1.43 -8.39 -1.75
CA ILE A 160 -2.49 -7.37 -1.83
C ILE A 160 -2.60 -6.81 -3.25
N LEU A 161 -1.48 -6.43 -3.88
CA LEU A 161 -1.48 -5.88 -5.24
C LEU A 161 -1.92 -6.92 -6.29
N ASP A 162 -1.49 -8.17 -6.13
CA ASP A 162 -1.85 -9.26 -7.04
C ASP A 162 -3.35 -9.58 -7.00
N VAL A 163 -4.00 -9.43 -5.82
CA VAL A 163 -5.43 -9.77 -5.65
C VAL A 163 -6.35 -8.56 -5.55
N ALA A 164 -5.81 -7.33 -5.61
CA ALA A 164 -6.62 -6.12 -5.42
C ALA A 164 -7.77 -6.01 -6.43
N ASP A 165 -7.51 -6.30 -7.70
CA ASP A 165 -8.48 -6.22 -8.79
C ASP A 165 -9.31 -7.50 -8.98
N GLU A 166 -8.99 -8.58 -8.27
CA GLU A 166 -9.76 -9.81 -8.37
C GLU A 166 -11.13 -9.65 -7.69
N PRO A 167 -12.21 -10.14 -8.30
CA PRO A 167 -13.58 -10.04 -7.76
C PRO A 167 -13.84 -11.03 -6.61
N ALA A 168 -12.78 -11.59 -6.03
CA ALA A 168 -12.83 -12.58 -4.97
C ALA A 168 -12.92 -11.94 -3.59
N ASP A 169 -13.68 -12.58 -2.71
CA ASP A 169 -13.76 -12.22 -1.30
C ASP A 169 -12.46 -12.63 -0.57
N VAL A 170 -12.04 -11.88 0.45
CA VAL A 170 -10.75 -12.04 1.12
C VAL A 170 -10.93 -12.22 2.63
N LEU A 171 -10.21 -13.18 3.20
CA LEU A 171 -10.15 -13.42 4.65
C LEU A 171 -8.77 -13.03 5.18
N ILE A 172 -8.74 -12.20 6.23
CA ILE A 172 -7.52 -11.69 6.85
C ILE A 172 -7.42 -12.24 8.27
N TYR A 173 -6.41 -13.06 8.54
CA TYR A 173 -6.08 -13.51 9.88
C TYR A 173 -4.99 -12.67 10.52
N GLY A 174 -5.08 -12.47 11.83
CA GLY A 174 -4.03 -11.85 12.63
C GLY A 174 -4.51 -11.44 14.02
N ASP A 175 -3.57 -11.36 14.95
CA ASP A 175 -3.82 -10.94 16.33
C ASP A 175 -4.45 -9.53 16.39
N THR A 176 -5.05 -9.19 17.53
CA THR A 176 -5.57 -7.83 17.76
C THR A 176 -4.46 -6.79 17.63
N GLY A 177 -4.72 -5.72 16.88
CA GLY A 177 -3.77 -4.62 16.72
C GLY A 177 -2.65 -4.84 15.69
N THR A 178 -2.66 -5.92 14.89
CA THR A 178 -1.66 -6.19 13.84
C THR A 178 -1.80 -5.29 12.63
N GLY A 179 -3.01 -4.71 12.37
CA GLY A 179 -3.27 -3.82 11.24
C GLY A 179 -4.22 -4.39 10.20
N LYS A 180 -5.10 -5.36 10.53
CA LYS A 180 -6.06 -5.99 9.60
C LYS A 180 -6.93 -4.98 8.84
N GLU A 181 -7.45 -3.95 9.51
CA GLU A 181 -8.25 -2.90 8.85
C GLU A 181 -7.41 -2.12 7.81
N MET A 182 -6.13 -1.85 8.10
CA MET A 182 -5.25 -1.17 7.14
C MET A 182 -5.03 -2.02 5.88
N VAL A 183 -4.86 -3.34 6.05
CA VAL A 183 -4.78 -4.29 4.91
C VAL A 183 -6.09 -4.29 4.12
N ALA A 184 -7.24 -4.32 4.78
CA ALA A 184 -8.54 -4.25 4.11
C ALA A 184 -8.73 -2.95 3.32
N ARG A 185 -8.28 -1.80 3.88
CA ARG A 185 -8.26 -0.52 3.17
C ARG A 185 -7.33 -0.54 1.97
N CYS A 186 -6.13 -1.13 2.09
CA CYS A 186 -5.22 -1.28 0.95
C CYS A 186 -5.84 -2.14 -0.16
N LEU A 187 -6.49 -3.27 0.16
CA LEU A 187 -7.21 -4.10 -0.82
C LEU A 187 -8.29 -3.31 -1.58
N HIS A 188 -8.97 -2.38 -0.92
CA HIS A 188 -9.95 -1.50 -1.57
C HIS A 188 -9.28 -0.40 -2.40
N ASP A 189 -8.35 0.34 -1.80
CA ASP A 189 -7.76 1.57 -2.36
C ASP A 189 -6.88 1.28 -3.59
N PHE A 190 -6.28 0.08 -3.67
CA PHE A 190 -5.49 -0.37 -4.81
C PHE A 190 -6.31 -1.18 -5.84
N SER A 191 -7.64 -1.27 -5.68
CA SER A 191 -8.55 -1.94 -6.62
C SER A 191 -9.27 -0.98 -7.56
N HIS A 192 -9.90 -1.52 -8.60
CA HIS A 192 -10.81 -0.76 -9.47
C HIS A 192 -12.03 -0.20 -8.70
N ARG A 193 -12.35 -0.76 -7.49
CA ARG A 193 -13.45 -0.31 -6.62
C ARG A 193 -13.10 0.92 -5.78
N ARG A 194 -11.88 1.45 -5.84
CA ARG A 194 -11.37 2.58 -5.01
C ARG A 194 -12.20 3.87 -5.06
N LYS A 195 -12.99 4.05 -6.12
CA LYS A 195 -13.87 5.22 -6.29
C LYS A 195 -15.23 5.08 -5.61
N HIS A 196 -15.54 3.88 -5.13
CA HIS A 196 -16.79 3.56 -4.44
C HIS A 196 -16.58 3.48 -2.93
N ASN A 197 -17.64 3.19 -2.18
CA ASN A 197 -17.58 3.20 -0.73
C ASN A 197 -16.79 2.01 -0.16
N PHE A 198 -15.94 2.30 0.82
CA PHE A 198 -15.39 1.32 1.76
C PHE A 198 -16.18 1.39 3.06
N VAL A 199 -17.01 0.39 3.33
CA VAL A 199 -17.87 0.36 4.53
C VAL A 199 -17.32 -0.68 5.50
N ALA A 200 -16.90 -0.24 6.69
CA ALA A 200 -16.36 -1.11 7.73
C ALA A 200 -17.38 -1.34 8.84
N VAL A 201 -17.49 -2.59 9.28
CA VAL A 201 -18.33 -3.01 10.40
C VAL A 201 -17.50 -3.89 11.33
N ASN A 202 -17.47 -3.58 12.62
CA ASN A 202 -16.95 -4.48 13.64
C ASN A 202 -18.11 -5.32 14.20
N CYS A 203 -18.06 -6.64 13.97
CA CYS A 203 -19.12 -7.57 14.34
C CYS A 203 -19.30 -7.69 15.86
N GLY A 204 -18.23 -7.47 16.63
CA GLY A 204 -18.30 -7.51 18.10
C GLY A 204 -18.77 -6.21 18.75
N ALA A 205 -18.79 -5.10 18.01
CA ALA A 205 -19.14 -3.79 18.55
C ALA A 205 -20.65 -3.45 18.44
N ILE A 206 -21.39 -4.11 17.54
CA ILE A 206 -22.82 -3.86 17.32
C ILE A 206 -23.63 -4.88 18.12
N PRO A 207 -24.56 -4.47 19.00
CA PRO A 207 -25.47 -5.38 19.68
C PRO A 207 -26.27 -6.23 18.69
N GLU A 208 -26.45 -7.52 18.99
CA GLU A 208 -27.15 -8.47 18.12
C GLU A 208 -28.56 -8.00 17.73
N SER A 209 -29.29 -7.37 18.66
CA SER A 209 -30.66 -6.88 18.48
C SER A 209 -30.82 -5.81 17.38
N ILE A 210 -29.75 -5.06 17.06
CA ILE A 210 -29.78 -4.01 16.05
C ILE A 210 -28.89 -4.33 14.85
N PHE A 211 -28.04 -5.36 14.96
CA PHE A 211 -27.07 -5.71 13.93
C PHE A 211 -27.73 -5.96 12.57
N GLU A 212 -28.80 -6.72 12.59
CA GLU A 212 -29.52 -7.07 11.36
C GLU A 212 -30.09 -5.83 10.67
N SER A 213 -30.71 -4.94 11.42
CA SER A 213 -31.26 -3.66 10.90
C SER A 213 -30.16 -2.73 10.36
N GLU A 214 -29.01 -2.65 11.03
CA GLU A 214 -27.88 -1.82 10.62
C GLU A 214 -27.22 -2.35 9.34
N VAL A 215 -27.03 -3.67 9.24
CA VAL A 215 -26.28 -4.29 8.16
C VAL A 215 -27.14 -4.49 6.92
N PHE A 216 -28.37 -5.04 7.06
CA PHE A 216 -29.25 -5.37 5.95
C PHE A 216 -30.31 -4.29 5.66
N GLY A 217 -30.57 -3.37 6.63
CA GLY A 217 -31.60 -2.36 6.53
C GLY A 217 -32.99 -2.86 6.90
N HIS A 218 -33.95 -1.95 6.98
CA HIS A 218 -35.35 -2.29 7.28
C HIS A 218 -36.35 -1.41 6.53
N GLU A 219 -37.54 -1.95 6.31
CA GLU A 219 -38.71 -1.23 5.83
C GLU A 219 -39.56 -0.72 7.02
N PRO A 220 -40.39 0.33 6.84
CA PRO A 220 -41.27 0.82 7.89
C PRO A 220 -42.16 -0.31 8.43
N GLY A 221 -42.27 -0.39 9.78
CA GLY A 221 -43.10 -1.42 10.44
C GLY A 221 -42.42 -2.79 10.62
N ALA A 222 -41.16 -2.97 10.26
CA ALA A 222 -40.43 -4.22 10.43
C ALA A 222 -40.29 -4.66 11.90
N PHE A 223 -40.24 -3.71 12.82
CA PHE A 223 -40.23 -3.94 14.27
C PHE A 223 -40.78 -2.73 15.01
N THR A 224 -41.03 -2.86 16.34
CA THR A 224 -41.50 -1.74 17.16
C THR A 224 -40.45 -0.62 17.19
N GLY A 225 -40.79 0.54 16.61
CA GLY A 225 -39.88 1.68 16.46
C GLY A 225 -39.34 1.89 15.03
N ALA A 226 -39.57 0.97 14.08
CA ALA A 226 -39.22 1.15 12.67
C ALA A 226 -40.18 2.12 11.96
N ALA A 227 -40.11 3.41 12.27
CA ALA A 227 -41.00 4.43 11.72
C ALA A 227 -40.66 4.82 10.28
N LYS A 228 -39.42 4.67 9.85
CA LYS A 228 -38.92 5.03 8.52
C LYS A 228 -38.08 3.90 7.94
N ARG A 229 -37.99 3.88 6.59
CA ARG A 229 -37.08 3.00 5.87
C ARG A 229 -35.62 3.36 6.19
N GLN A 230 -34.78 2.37 6.44
CA GLN A 230 -33.32 2.53 6.61
C GLN A 230 -32.58 1.66 5.62
N THR A 231 -31.66 2.28 4.87
CA THR A 231 -30.73 1.58 3.97
C THR A 231 -29.67 0.88 4.79
N GLY A 232 -29.43 -0.41 4.51
CA GLY A 232 -28.39 -1.19 5.21
C GLY A 232 -26.97 -0.84 4.79
N LYS A 233 -26.00 -1.18 5.64
CA LYS A 233 -24.56 -0.94 5.36
C LYS A 233 -24.05 -1.71 4.15
N ILE A 234 -24.58 -2.91 3.87
CA ILE A 234 -24.23 -3.68 2.67
C ILE A 234 -24.70 -2.95 1.41
N GLU A 235 -25.93 -2.44 1.40
CA GLU A 235 -26.47 -1.67 0.29
C GLU A 235 -25.69 -0.36 0.10
N HIS A 236 -25.24 0.29 1.20
CA HIS A 236 -24.37 1.48 1.14
C HIS A 236 -22.98 1.18 0.56
N ALA A 237 -22.51 -0.07 0.65
CA ALA A 237 -21.25 -0.53 0.08
C ALA A 237 -21.35 -0.97 -1.37
N ASP A 238 -22.52 -0.83 -2.02
CA ASP A 238 -22.74 -1.28 -3.38
C ASP A 238 -21.71 -0.72 -4.37
N HIS A 239 -21.23 -1.58 -5.29
CA HIS A 239 -20.08 -1.37 -6.18
C HIS A 239 -18.73 -1.17 -5.47
N GLY A 240 -18.69 -1.11 -4.14
CA GLY A 240 -17.53 -0.90 -3.30
C GLY A 240 -17.03 -2.15 -2.59
N SER A 241 -16.53 -1.95 -1.35
CA SER A 241 -16.06 -3.03 -0.49
C SER A 241 -16.71 -2.95 0.88
N PHE A 242 -17.10 -4.10 1.41
CA PHE A 242 -17.68 -4.25 2.73
C PHE A 242 -16.71 -5.03 3.63
N PHE A 243 -16.20 -4.38 4.67
CA PHE A 243 -15.23 -4.95 5.59
C PHE A 243 -15.91 -5.37 6.89
N LEU A 244 -15.75 -6.65 7.25
CA LEU A 244 -16.25 -7.27 8.48
C LEU A 244 -15.07 -7.56 9.41
N ASP A 245 -14.89 -6.75 10.45
CA ASP A 245 -13.88 -7.02 11.49
C ASP A 245 -14.48 -7.90 12.58
N GLU A 246 -13.65 -8.77 13.17
CA GLU A 246 -14.02 -9.75 14.20
C GLU A 246 -15.21 -10.63 13.76
N ILE A 247 -15.13 -11.18 12.55
CA ILE A 247 -16.23 -11.98 11.96
C ILE A 247 -16.60 -13.20 12.81
N GLU A 248 -15.69 -13.72 13.60
CA GLU A 248 -15.95 -14.79 14.58
C GLU A 248 -16.98 -14.41 15.63
N SER A 249 -17.22 -13.11 15.84
CA SER A 249 -18.23 -12.61 16.78
C SER A 249 -19.63 -12.52 16.17
N LEU A 250 -19.78 -12.83 14.86
CA LEU A 250 -21.07 -12.76 14.19
C LEU A 250 -22.01 -13.88 14.66
N PRO A 251 -23.22 -13.57 15.15
CA PRO A 251 -24.21 -14.58 15.56
C PRO A 251 -24.55 -15.57 14.45
N LEU A 252 -24.75 -16.86 14.78
CA LEU A 252 -25.02 -17.92 13.81
C LEU A 252 -26.21 -17.63 12.87
N ALA A 253 -27.26 -16.99 13.39
CA ALA A 253 -28.42 -16.60 12.59
C ALA A 253 -28.04 -15.60 11.48
N LEU A 254 -27.12 -14.67 11.77
CA LEU A 254 -26.67 -13.65 10.81
C LEU A 254 -25.63 -14.21 9.84
N GLN A 255 -24.88 -15.24 10.23
CA GLN A 255 -23.99 -15.96 9.32
C GLN A 255 -24.76 -16.58 8.13
N VAL A 256 -25.99 -17.07 8.35
CA VAL A 256 -26.86 -17.57 7.28
C VAL A 256 -27.20 -16.47 6.27
N LYS A 257 -27.56 -15.29 6.76
CA LYS A 257 -27.89 -14.15 5.88
C LYS A 257 -26.67 -13.65 5.11
N LEU A 258 -25.52 -13.56 5.78
CA LEU A 258 -24.26 -13.18 5.11
C LEU A 258 -23.89 -14.20 4.02
N LEU A 259 -24.06 -15.50 4.27
CA LEU A 259 -23.80 -16.54 3.26
C LEU A 259 -24.65 -16.34 2.00
N ARG A 260 -25.95 -16.01 2.15
CA ARG A 260 -26.82 -15.69 1.00
C ARG A 260 -26.28 -14.49 0.20
N VAL A 261 -25.85 -13.41 0.86
CA VAL A 261 -25.25 -12.25 0.18
C VAL A 261 -24.04 -12.65 -0.64
N LEU A 262 -23.15 -13.51 -0.07
CA LEU A 262 -21.94 -14.00 -0.73
C LEU A 262 -22.25 -14.90 -1.94
N GLN A 263 -23.34 -15.70 -1.90
CA GLN A 263 -23.70 -16.66 -2.93
C GLN A 263 -24.58 -16.04 -4.02
N GLU A 264 -25.59 -15.28 -3.62
CA GLU A 264 -26.69 -14.87 -4.50
C GLU A 264 -26.61 -13.39 -4.90
N ARG A 265 -25.71 -12.62 -4.24
CA ARG A 265 -25.46 -11.20 -4.54
C ARG A 265 -26.71 -10.33 -4.47
N TYR A 266 -27.60 -10.65 -3.51
CA TYR A 266 -28.70 -9.78 -3.12
C TYR A 266 -28.89 -9.75 -1.61
N ILE A 267 -29.59 -8.73 -1.13
CA ILE A 267 -30.03 -8.61 0.26
C ILE A 267 -31.55 -8.54 0.34
N GLU A 268 -32.10 -8.97 1.46
CA GLU A 268 -33.50 -8.75 1.85
C GLU A 268 -33.51 -7.85 3.09
N ARG A 269 -34.23 -6.71 3.02
CA ARG A 269 -34.39 -5.84 4.20
C ARG A 269 -35.35 -6.46 5.20
N LEU A 270 -35.17 -6.17 6.47
CA LEU A 270 -36.12 -6.59 7.50
C LEU A 270 -37.53 -6.05 7.17
N GLY A 271 -38.54 -6.92 7.28
CA GLY A 271 -39.92 -6.57 6.95
C GLY A 271 -40.22 -6.53 5.47
N SER A 272 -39.32 -6.98 4.59
CA SER A 272 -39.52 -7.09 3.14
C SER A 272 -39.00 -8.44 2.62
N ASN A 273 -39.72 -9.00 1.66
CA ASN A 273 -39.32 -10.19 0.91
C ASN A 273 -38.81 -9.82 -0.51
N LEU A 274 -38.58 -8.53 -0.78
CA LEU A 274 -38.07 -8.08 -2.07
C LEU A 274 -36.55 -8.15 -2.09
N PRO A 275 -35.96 -8.98 -2.98
CA PRO A 275 -34.50 -9.05 -3.13
C PRO A 275 -33.98 -7.75 -3.75
N THR A 276 -32.98 -7.16 -3.13
CA THR A 276 -32.26 -6.00 -3.66
C THR A 276 -30.88 -6.48 -4.10
N PRO A 277 -30.56 -6.45 -5.41
CA PRO A 277 -29.26 -6.87 -5.90
C PRO A 277 -28.15 -5.93 -5.38
N VAL A 278 -26.98 -6.51 -5.07
CA VAL A 278 -25.79 -5.77 -4.61
C VAL A 278 -24.53 -6.35 -5.24
N ASP A 279 -23.68 -5.48 -5.76
CA ASP A 279 -22.33 -5.83 -6.22
C ASP A 279 -21.30 -5.35 -5.20
N VAL A 280 -21.02 -6.15 -4.21
CA VAL A 280 -20.11 -5.79 -3.12
C VAL A 280 -19.00 -6.82 -2.98
N ARG A 281 -17.75 -6.36 -2.81
CA ARG A 281 -16.63 -7.22 -2.43
C ARG A 281 -16.57 -7.35 -0.92
N ILE A 282 -16.58 -8.57 -0.41
CA ILE A 282 -16.49 -8.82 1.03
C ILE A 282 -15.03 -9.03 1.42
N ILE A 283 -14.59 -8.31 2.46
CA ILE A 283 -13.30 -8.49 3.11
C ILE A 283 -13.61 -8.81 4.58
N ALA A 284 -13.25 -10.00 5.03
CA ALA A 284 -13.47 -10.42 6.42
C ALA A 284 -12.16 -10.47 7.20
N ALA A 285 -12.18 -10.12 8.48
CA ALA A 285 -11.02 -10.24 9.36
C ALA A 285 -11.38 -11.04 10.60
N ALA A 286 -10.48 -11.96 10.97
CA ALA A 286 -10.61 -12.80 12.16
C ALA A 286 -9.31 -12.80 12.99
N LYS A 287 -9.45 -12.98 14.30
CA LYS A 287 -8.33 -13.23 15.22
C LYS A 287 -8.23 -14.70 15.64
N LEU A 288 -9.35 -15.42 15.53
CA LEU A 288 -9.45 -16.83 15.87
C LEU A 288 -9.51 -17.67 14.59
N ASP A 289 -9.09 -18.91 14.68
CA ASP A 289 -9.21 -19.87 13.58
C ASP A 289 -10.69 -20.22 13.35
N LEU A 290 -11.22 -19.81 12.20
CA LEU A 290 -12.62 -20.05 11.83
C LEU A 290 -12.90 -21.53 11.53
N GLU A 291 -11.89 -22.31 11.12
CA GLU A 291 -12.01 -23.74 10.91
C GLU A 291 -12.24 -24.46 12.25
N GLU A 292 -11.42 -24.12 13.26
CA GLU A 292 -11.58 -24.65 14.61
C GLU A 292 -12.94 -24.25 15.22
N LEU A 293 -13.37 -22.99 15.06
CA LEU A 293 -14.68 -22.54 15.50
C LEU A 293 -15.82 -23.26 14.76
N SER A 294 -15.61 -23.62 13.50
CA SER A 294 -16.60 -24.38 12.72
C SER A 294 -16.75 -25.82 13.28
N GLN A 295 -15.64 -26.48 13.63
CA GLN A 295 -15.66 -27.79 14.29
C GLN A 295 -16.36 -27.73 15.65
N GLN A 296 -16.23 -26.61 16.38
CA GLN A 296 -16.92 -26.35 17.65
C GLN A 296 -18.40 -25.91 17.47
N GLN A 297 -18.93 -25.85 16.23
CA GLN A 297 -20.27 -25.36 15.90
C GLN A 297 -20.56 -23.90 16.31
N LYS A 298 -19.51 -23.10 16.52
CA LYS A 298 -19.60 -21.65 16.81
C LYS A 298 -19.55 -20.79 15.56
N PHE A 299 -19.09 -21.36 14.46
CA PHE A 299 -19.08 -20.75 13.13
C PHE A 299 -19.59 -21.77 12.11
N ARG A 300 -20.27 -21.33 11.07
CA ARG A 300 -20.81 -22.24 10.05
C ARG A 300 -19.74 -22.67 9.08
N SER A 301 -19.63 -23.96 8.81
CA SER A 301 -18.67 -24.52 7.86
C SER A 301 -18.88 -24.04 6.43
N ASP A 302 -20.14 -23.89 6.00
CA ASP A 302 -20.47 -23.41 4.65
C ASP A 302 -20.01 -21.94 4.44
N LEU A 303 -20.15 -21.09 5.43
CA LEU A 303 -19.66 -19.71 5.39
C LEU A 303 -18.12 -19.69 5.43
N TYR A 304 -17.48 -20.52 6.26
CA TYR A 304 -16.02 -20.63 6.30
C TYR A 304 -15.46 -20.98 4.94
N TYR A 305 -15.93 -22.06 4.29
CA TYR A 305 -15.44 -22.46 2.97
C TYR A 305 -15.70 -21.41 1.88
N ARG A 306 -16.76 -20.61 2.01
CA ARG A 306 -17.05 -19.51 1.08
C ARG A 306 -16.09 -18.33 1.22
N LEU A 307 -15.66 -18.01 2.44
CA LEU A 307 -14.72 -16.93 2.74
C LEU A 307 -13.26 -17.34 2.53
N ASN A 308 -12.93 -18.62 2.68
CA ASN A 308 -11.57 -19.16 2.67
C ASN A 308 -11.01 -19.36 1.23
N LEU A 309 -11.26 -18.41 0.33
CA LEU A 309 -10.75 -18.45 -1.05
C LEU A 309 -9.38 -17.79 -1.16
N ILE A 310 -9.26 -16.56 -0.65
CA ILE A 310 -8.00 -15.82 -0.57
C ILE A 310 -7.75 -15.52 0.90
N VAL A 311 -6.64 -15.99 1.43
CA VAL A 311 -6.30 -15.85 2.85
C VAL A 311 -5.01 -15.06 3.00
N LEU A 312 -5.05 -14.04 3.86
CA LEU A 312 -3.91 -13.22 4.24
C LEU A 312 -3.62 -13.40 5.73
N HIS A 313 -2.40 -13.78 6.07
CA HIS A 313 -1.97 -13.91 7.45
C HIS A 313 -1.05 -12.76 7.86
N LEU A 314 -1.51 -11.89 8.77
CA LEU A 314 -0.71 -10.81 9.32
C LEU A 314 0.08 -11.31 10.52
N PRO A 315 1.42 -11.33 10.45
CA PRO A 315 2.24 -11.74 11.58
C PRO A 315 2.11 -10.73 12.73
N PRO A 316 2.13 -11.19 13.97
CA PRO A 316 2.23 -10.32 15.13
C PRO A 316 3.56 -9.57 15.14
N LEU A 317 3.62 -8.44 15.84
CA LEU A 317 4.78 -7.55 15.83
C LEU A 317 6.04 -8.22 16.40
N ARG A 318 5.89 -9.17 17.32
CA ARG A 318 6.99 -9.97 17.88
C ARG A 318 7.73 -10.83 16.85
N ASP A 319 7.06 -11.20 15.74
CA ASP A 319 7.61 -12.02 14.65
C ASP A 319 8.18 -11.18 13.49
N ARG A 320 8.05 -9.83 13.57
CA ARG A 320 8.61 -8.84 12.63
C ARG A 320 9.30 -7.69 13.37
N ARG A 321 10.16 -8.04 14.33
CA ARG A 321 10.82 -7.06 15.21
C ARG A 321 11.67 -6.03 14.45
N GLU A 322 12.17 -6.40 13.26
CA GLU A 322 12.92 -5.51 12.36
C GLU A 322 12.10 -4.30 11.88
N ASP A 323 10.75 -4.38 11.91
CA ASP A 323 9.87 -3.28 11.55
C ASP A 323 9.66 -2.27 12.71
N ILE A 324 9.96 -2.66 13.96
CA ILE A 324 9.69 -1.85 15.16
C ILE A 324 10.36 -0.48 15.10
N PRO A 325 11.66 -0.34 14.77
CA PRO A 325 12.32 0.96 14.74
C PRO A 325 11.62 1.95 13.80
N MET A 326 11.37 1.52 12.57
CA MET A 326 10.72 2.33 11.55
C MET A 326 9.28 2.69 11.92
N LEU A 327 8.50 1.73 12.42
CA LEU A 327 7.12 1.97 12.85
C LEU A 327 7.06 2.94 14.03
N PHE A 328 7.96 2.78 15.01
CA PHE A 328 8.00 3.65 16.18
C PHE A 328 8.37 5.08 15.82
N GLU A 329 9.41 5.28 14.99
CA GLU A 329 9.79 6.59 14.49
C GLU A 329 8.66 7.27 13.73
N HIS A 330 7.99 6.53 12.82
CA HIS A 330 6.83 7.02 12.09
C HIS A 330 5.71 7.48 13.05
N PHE A 331 5.39 6.69 14.08
CA PHE A 331 4.34 7.06 15.04
C PHE A 331 4.75 8.22 15.93
N VAL A 332 6.04 8.35 16.30
CA VAL A 332 6.56 9.51 17.04
C VAL A 332 6.41 10.79 16.21
N LEU A 333 6.80 10.76 14.93
CA LEU A 333 6.64 11.90 14.04
C LEU A 333 5.15 12.27 13.83
N ALA A 334 4.30 11.29 13.63
CA ALA A 334 2.85 11.51 13.49
C ALA A 334 2.22 12.06 14.77
N ALA A 335 2.64 11.57 15.95
CA ALA A 335 2.19 12.08 17.24
C ALA A 335 2.69 13.51 17.49
N ALA A 336 3.96 13.80 17.19
CA ALA A 336 4.57 15.13 17.32
C ALA A 336 3.78 16.18 16.49
N ALA A 337 3.47 15.84 15.24
CA ALA A 337 2.64 16.67 14.38
C ALA A 337 1.21 16.86 14.95
N ARG A 338 0.57 15.79 15.42
CA ARG A 338 -0.78 15.80 15.99
C ARG A 338 -0.90 16.66 17.23
N TYR A 339 0.08 16.56 18.14
CA TYR A 339 0.07 17.28 19.41
C TYR A 339 0.80 18.61 19.35
N ASN A 340 1.28 19.03 18.18
CA ASN A 340 2.08 20.23 17.94
C ASN A 340 3.26 20.35 18.93
N ARG A 341 4.04 19.28 19.04
CA ARG A 341 5.23 19.17 19.90
C ARG A 341 6.45 18.79 19.08
N ALA A 342 7.65 19.11 19.58
CA ALA A 342 8.87 18.61 18.98
C ALA A 342 8.94 17.08 19.14
N ALA A 343 9.37 16.37 18.09
CA ALA A 343 9.59 14.95 18.16
C ALA A 343 10.78 14.64 19.08
N PRO A 344 10.59 13.89 20.18
CA PRO A 344 11.70 13.54 21.06
C PRO A 344 12.62 12.53 20.37
N VAL A 345 13.92 12.62 20.66
CA VAL A 345 14.92 11.68 20.13
C VAL A 345 14.88 10.39 20.93
N VAL A 346 14.79 9.27 20.22
CA VAL A 346 14.81 7.93 20.83
C VAL A 346 16.25 7.49 21.05
N SER A 347 16.61 7.21 22.29
CA SER A 347 17.94 6.70 22.61
C SER A 347 18.13 5.24 22.17
N SER A 348 19.38 4.83 21.92
CA SER A 348 19.70 3.43 21.57
C SER A 348 19.26 2.42 22.66
N ALA A 349 19.27 2.83 23.93
CA ALA A 349 18.80 2.01 25.04
C ALA A 349 17.28 1.81 24.99
N GLN A 350 16.52 2.87 24.74
CA GLN A 350 15.07 2.80 24.55
C GLN A 350 14.71 1.93 23.35
N MET A 351 15.40 2.07 22.23
CA MET A 351 15.18 1.25 21.05
C MET A 351 15.43 -0.23 21.34
N ARG A 352 16.48 -0.59 22.06
CA ARG A 352 16.73 -1.99 22.47
C ARG A 352 15.58 -2.55 23.32
N ASN A 353 15.06 -1.74 24.25
CA ASN A 353 13.92 -2.16 25.09
C ASN A 353 12.65 -2.39 24.24
N LEU A 354 12.37 -1.50 23.27
CA LEU A 354 11.26 -1.65 22.33
C LEU A 354 11.39 -2.94 21.50
N MET A 355 12.58 -3.25 21.01
CA MET A 355 12.82 -4.47 20.24
C MET A 355 12.74 -5.75 21.07
N ALA A 356 13.05 -5.69 22.36
CA ALA A 356 12.99 -6.84 23.28
C ALA A 356 11.56 -7.15 23.76
N HIS A 357 10.62 -6.22 23.68
CA HIS A 357 9.27 -6.38 24.16
C HIS A 357 8.44 -7.34 23.25
N ASN A 358 7.46 -8.04 23.85
CA ASN A 358 6.64 -9.04 23.14
C ASN A 358 5.40 -8.48 22.43
N TRP A 359 5.04 -7.25 22.69
CA TRP A 359 3.98 -6.52 22.01
C TRP A 359 2.62 -7.25 21.97
N PRO A 360 2.00 -7.60 23.09
CA PRO A 360 0.70 -8.29 23.08
C PRO A 360 -0.42 -7.49 22.40
N GLY A 361 -0.33 -6.15 22.40
CA GLY A 361 -1.23 -5.26 21.67
C GLY A 361 -0.73 -4.87 20.28
N ASN A 362 0.36 -5.49 19.80
CA ASN A 362 0.94 -5.31 18.46
C ASN A 362 1.19 -3.83 18.09
N VAL A 363 0.87 -3.45 16.86
CA VAL A 363 1.08 -2.08 16.33
C VAL A 363 0.22 -1.05 17.06
N ARG A 364 -0.96 -1.45 17.57
CA ARG A 364 -1.82 -0.55 18.35
C ARG A 364 -1.16 -0.15 19.68
N GLU A 365 -0.51 -1.09 20.35
CA GLU A 365 0.26 -0.82 21.56
C GLU A 365 1.48 0.05 21.28
N LEU A 366 2.25 -0.28 20.22
CA LEU A 366 3.41 0.50 19.81
C LEU A 366 3.04 1.96 19.52
N ARG A 367 1.96 2.20 18.83
CA ARG A 367 1.44 3.55 18.54
C ARG A 367 1.06 4.30 19.82
N ASN A 368 0.37 3.62 20.76
CA ASN A 368 0.00 4.23 22.02
C ASN A 368 1.23 4.61 22.86
N ILE A 369 2.30 3.82 22.80
CA ILE A 369 3.57 4.13 23.48
C ILE A 369 4.25 5.33 22.81
N ALA A 370 4.24 5.42 21.48
CA ALA A 370 4.77 6.59 20.77
C ALA A 370 3.99 7.88 21.11
N ASP A 371 2.66 7.82 21.17
CA ASP A 371 1.83 8.95 21.60
C ASP A 371 2.21 9.42 23.02
N ARG A 372 2.36 8.49 23.98
CA ARG A 372 2.75 8.80 25.35
C ARG A 372 4.17 9.36 25.44
N PHE A 373 5.08 8.85 24.62
CA PHE A 373 6.47 9.32 24.56
C PHE A 373 6.54 10.80 24.15
N VAL A 374 5.79 11.19 23.12
CA VAL A 374 5.70 12.60 22.68
C VAL A 374 5.04 13.49 23.72
N LEU A 375 4.04 12.95 24.44
CA LEU A 375 3.36 13.69 25.50
C LEU A 375 4.17 13.81 26.78
N GLY A 376 5.27 13.05 26.93
CA GLY A 376 6.09 13.04 28.14
C GLY A 376 5.41 12.32 29.32
N ILE A 377 4.46 11.40 29.06
CA ILE A 377 3.68 10.69 30.08
C ILE A 377 4.41 9.41 30.47
N ALA A 378 4.97 9.33 31.67
CA ALA A 378 5.84 8.26 32.13
C ALA A 378 5.13 7.13 32.91
N ASN A 379 3.83 6.90 32.74
CA ASN A 379 3.07 5.90 33.53
C ASN A 379 2.87 4.56 32.77
N GLY A 380 3.06 3.43 33.46
CA GLY A 380 2.80 2.07 32.95
C GLY A 380 3.82 1.58 31.93
N ALA A 381 3.39 1.09 30.75
CA ALA A 381 4.26 0.56 29.69
C ALA A 381 5.35 1.56 29.21
N SER A 382 5.29 2.82 29.65
CA SER A 382 6.36 3.82 29.51
C SER A 382 7.62 3.49 30.29
N SER A 383 7.64 2.47 31.14
CA SER A 383 8.86 1.95 31.73
C SER A 383 9.84 1.41 30.67
N LEU A 384 9.31 1.02 29.49
CA LEU A 384 10.12 0.65 28.34
C LEU A 384 10.94 1.84 27.80
N LEU A 385 10.39 3.06 27.94
CA LEU A 385 10.98 4.31 27.48
C LEU A 385 11.55 5.15 28.63
N ALA A 386 11.19 4.84 29.87
CA ALA A 386 11.89 5.36 31.02
C ALA A 386 13.32 4.83 30.90
N GLY A 387 14.18 5.67 30.38
CA GLY A 387 15.61 5.49 30.59
C GLY A 387 15.76 5.42 32.11
N THR A 388 15.87 4.23 32.65
CA THR A 388 16.42 4.09 33.97
C THR A 388 17.69 4.89 33.94
N LEU A 389 17.77 5.92 34.78
CA LEU A 389 19.01 6.39 35.36
C LEU A 389 19.60 5.24 36.25
N ALA A 390 19.37 3.98 35.83
CA ALA A 390 20.18 2.88 36.26
C ALA A 390 21.50 3.07 35.59
N SER A 391 22.53 3.25 36.37
CA SER A 391 23.91 3.19 35.95
C SER A 391 24.08 2.17 34.85
N PRO A 392 24.81 2.48 33.77
CA PRO A 392 24.95 1.54 32.67
C PRO A 392 25.34 0.19 33.28
N LEU A 393 24.47 -0.84 33.09
CA LEU A 393 24.79 -2.18 33.53
C LEU A 393 26.20 -2.48 33.09
N SER A 394 27.06 -2.90 34.03
CA SER A 394 28.41 -3.28 33.69
C SER A 394 28.40 -4.31 32.58
N LEU A 395 29.41 -4.40 31.76
CA LEU A 395 29.53 -5.41 30.72
C LEU A 395 29.21 -6.81 31.27
N ALA A 396 29.64 -7.08 32.51
CA ALA A 396 29.39 -8.33 33.21
C ALA A 396 27.87 -8.58 33.44
N GLU A 397 27.10 -7.55 33.81
CA GLU A 397 25.64 -7.66 33.99
C GLU A 397 24.89 -7.82 32.68
N GLN A 398 25.35 -7.14 31.62
CA GLN A 398 24.77 -7.29 30.28
C GLN A 398 25.01 -8.71 29.74
N VAL A 399 26.21 -9.24 29.86
CA VAL A 399 26.55 -10.62 29.46
C VAL A 399 25.77 -11.63 30.28
N ASN A 400 25.62 -11.44 31.60
CA ASN A 400 24.83 -12.31 32.45
C ASN A 400 23.35 -12.31 32.08
N GLY A 401 22.78 -11.15 31.72
CA GLY A 401 21.40 -11.04 31.28
C GLY A 401 21.14 -11.76 29.95
N PHE A 402 22.05 -11.62 28.98
CA PHE A 402 21.96 -12.34 27.71
C PHE A 402 22.12 -13.84 27.89
N GLU A 403 23.10 -14.26 28.68
CA GLU A 403 23.37 -15.68 28.97
C GLU A 403 22.17 -16.35 29.68
N ARG A 404 21.55 -15.68 30.65
CA ARG A 404 20.32 -16.13 31.31
C ARG A 404 19.20 -16.31 30.31
N ALA A 405 18.92 -15.31 29.45
CA ALA A 405 17.83 -15.37 28.48
C ALA A 405 18.03 -16.53 27.48
N LEU A 406 19.25 -16.78 27.03
CA LEU A 406 19.56 -17.86 26.11
C LEU A 406 19.33 -19.23 26.76
N ILE A 407 19.80 -19.44 28.00
CA ILE A 407 19.58 -20.69 28.73
C ILE A 407 18.08 -20.92 28.99
N GLU A 408 17.33 -19.88 29.36
CA GLU A 408 15.87 -19.95 29.58
C GLU A 408 15.11 -20.31 28.31
N GLN A 409 15.51 -19.74 27.17
CA GLN A 409 14.94 -20.04 25.85
C GLN A 409 15.11 -21.52 25.49
N GLU A 410 16.33 -22.04 25.63
CA GLU A 410 16.63 -23.43 25.30
C GLU A 410 15.97 -24.43 26.30
N LEU A 411 15.88 -24.07 27.57
CA LEU A 411 15.13 -24.88 28.53
C LEU A 411 13.66 -25.00 28.17
N ARG A 412 13.02 -23.94 27.66
CA ARG A 412 11.66 -23.97 27.16
C ARG A 412 11.53 -24.82 25.89
N ALA A 413 12.45 -24.65 24.92
CA ALA A 413 12.43 -25.38 23.65
C ALA A 413 12.57 -26.90 23.83
N TYR A 414 13.35 -27.34 24.86
CA TYR A 414 13.59 -28.76 25.16
C TYR A 414 12.90 -29.24 26.44
N ALA A 415 11.79 -28.58 26.84
CA ALA A 415 10.92 -29.00 27.96
C ALA A 415 11.72 -29.36 29.24
N GLY A 416 12.75 -28.55 29.58
CA GLY A 416 13.58 -28.74 30.77
C GLY A 416 14.62 -29.86 30.66
N ASN A 417 14.85 -30.46 29.49
CA ASN A 417 15.85 -31.53 29.30
C ASN A 417 17.27 -30.95 29.27
N VAL A 418 17.91 -30.86 30.43
CA VAL A 418 19.25 -30.30 30.62
C VAL A 418 20.31 -30.98 29.75
N SER A 419 20.11 -32.26 29.38
CA SER A 419 21.09 -32.98 28.56
C SER A 419 21.09 -32.48 27.11
N GLU A 420 19.93 -32.24 26.53
CA GLU A 420 19.77 -31.71 25.19
C GLU A 420 20.20 -30.23 25.14
N VAL A 421 19.78 -29.42 26.12
CA VAL A 421 20.20 -28.01 26.25
C VAL A 421 21.73 -27.89 26.35
N SER A 422 22.39 -28.80 27.11
CA SER A 422 23.85 -28.85 27.21
C SER A 422 24.53 -29.11 25.86
N ALA A 423 23.95 -30.00 25.05
CA ALA A 423 24.47 -30.33 23.71
C ALA A 423 24.29 -29.16 22.73
N VAL A 424 23.11 -28.51 22.72
CA VAL A 424 22.77 -27.40 21.82
C VAL A 424 23.61 -26.15 22.15
N LEU A 425 23.76 -25.82 23.43
CA LEU A 425 24.56 -24.68 23.86
C LEU A 425 26.09 -24.93 23.84
N GLY A 426 26.51 -26.16 23.54
CA GLY A 426 27.94 -26.55 23.54
C GLY A 426 28.60 -26.41 24.90
N LEU A 427 27.84 -26.49 25.99
CA LEU A 427 28.33 -26.34 27.34
C LEU A 427 28.37 -27.69 28.09
N PRO A 428 29.43 -27.99 28.85
CA PRO A 428 29.41 -29.16 29.74
C PRO A 428 28.26 -29.06 30.75
N LYS A 429 27.59 -30.21 31.02
CA LYS A 429 26.43 -30.27 31.93
C LYS A 429 26.71 -29.59 33.30
N GLN A 430 27.89 -29.79 33.85
CA GLN A 430 28.28 -29.19 35.12
C GLN A 430 28.31 -27.65 35.05
N THR A 431 28.79 -27.10 33.93
CA THR A 431 28.85 -25.66 33.70
C THR A 431 27.44 -25.11 33.52
N LEU A 432 26.56 -25.83 32.81
CA LEU A 432 25.17 -25.44 32.63
C LEU A 432 24.41 -25.45 33.97
N TYR A 433 24.57 -26.47 34.81
CA TYR A 433 23.96 -26.49 36.15
C TYR A 433 24.45 -25.35 37.03
N HIS A 434 25.76 -25.02 37.01
CA HIS A 434 26.29 -23.89 37.75
C HIS A 434 25.70 -22.54 37.28
N LYS A 435 25.53 -22.38 35.96
CA LYS A 435 24.89 -21.18 35.39
C LYS A 435 23.38 -21.13 35.71
N MET A 436 22.67 -22.23 35.63
CA MET A 436 21.27 -22.29 36.04
C MET A 436 21.09 -21.93 37.53
N GLN A 437 21.96 -22.42 38.39
CA GLN A 437 21.94 -22.06 39.81
C GLN A 437 22.26 -20.59 40.03
N LYS A 438 23.26 -20.04 39.30
CA LYS A 438 23.62 -18.61 39.33
C LYS A 438 22.45 -17.71 38.94
N TYR A 439 21.62 -18.16 38.00
CA TYR A 439 20.49 -17.37 37.46
C TYR A 439 19.14 -17.74 38.05
N ASN A 440 19.10 -18.61 39.06
CA ASN A 440 17.88 -19.13 39.70
C ASN A 440 16.89 -19.77 38.67
N LEU A 441 17.40 -20.55 37.71
CA LEU A 441 16.59 -21.28 36.74
C LEU A 441 16.44 -22.75 37.23
N VAL A 442 15.22 -23.20 37.32
CA VAL A 442 14.90 -24.57 37.72
C VAL A 442 14.32 -25.32 36.52
N ALA A 443 14.98 -26.42 36.10
CA ALA A 443 14.60 -27.13 34.88
C ALA A 443 13.16 -27.70 34.94
N GLU A 444 12.64 -27.96 36.11
CA GLU A 444 11.28 -28.48 36.35
C GLU A 444 10.17 -27.48 36.02
N GLU A 445 10.46 -26.16 36.05
CA GLU A 445 9.52 -25.10 35.72
C GLU A 445 9.31 -24.95 34.19
N PHE A 446 10.10 -25.65 33.38
CA PHE A 446 10.06 -25.60 31.92
C PHE A 446 9.58 -26.92 31.30
N ARG A 447 9.04 -27.85 32.11
CA ARG A 447 8.47 -29.13 31.66
C ARG A 447 7.05 -29.03 31.16
#